data_7769c9823db8a8dfff39824b8cf4a542
#
_entry.id   7769c9823db8a8dfff39824b8cf4a542
#
_cell.length_a   1.000
_cell.length_b   1.000
_cell.length_c   1.000
_cell.angle_alpha   90.00
_cell.angle_beta   90.00
_cell.angle_gamma   90.00
#
_symmetry.space_group_name_H-M   'P 1'
#
loop_
_entity.id
_entity.type
_entity.pdbx_description
1 polymer ?
#
loop_
_entity_poly.entity_id
_entity_poly.type
_entity_poly.pdbx_seq_one_letter_code
_entity_poly.pdbx_strand_id
1 'polypeptide(L)'
;MERKKRMQENRLKFAHYTSAENGLRILREKRVLMRNTVCMNDYREFEHGLSYIIEFFRDDALRSNFVNSLNTCCAGVAEEAMNLFDNWLPHNRFNIYVSCFSEHKPEEDRFGRLSMWRAYRTRTVGVAIVLHNEPFWQRSTVLKAVNSPVAYVHADQFKAALVNVLHSVAQERTFLKSIPRAQLVGIVFNTLMYAAACAKHPGFAEELEWRLAYLPKMGESEVLEKSVDTINGIPQTVYRIPLKDRPDDGLVGIEIPSLLERIIIGPSNFPWPLYEAFVTVLKEAGVQNAEEKVITSDIPLRS
;
A
#
# COMPACT_ATOMS: atom_id res chain seq x y z
N MET A 1 9.13 -10.10 5.10
CA MET A 1 10.00 -9.67 6.21
C MET A 1 11.28 -8.98 5.73
N GLU A 2 11.98 -9.52 4.77
CA GLU A 2 13.27 -9.01 4.27
C GLU A 2 13.20 -7.57 3.71
N ARG A 3 12.23 -7.23 2.86
CA ARG A 3 12.07 -5.87 2.34
C ARG A 3 11.84 -4.84 3.44
N LYS A 4 11.00 -5.16 4.46
CA LYS A 4 10.76 -4.28 5.61
C LYS A 4 12.06 -4.02 6.39
N LYS A 5 12.81 -5.08 6.68
CA LYS A 5 14.09 -4.99 7.39
C LYS A 5 15.08 -4.10 6.61
N ARG A 6 15.21 -4.32 5.29
CA ARG A 6 16.05 -3.50 4.41
C ARG A 6 15.64 -2.02 4.42
N MET A 7 14.34 -1.73 4.34
CA MET A 7 13.82 -0.35 4.41
C MET A 7 14.22 0.35 5.70
N GLN A 8 14.11 -0.35 6.83
CA GLN A 8 14.44 0.19 8.15
C GLN A 8 15.95 0.35 8.35
N GLU A 9 16.74 -0.68 8.04
CA GLU A 9 18.20 -0.68 8.23
C GLU A 9 18.90 0.36 7.34
N ASN A 10 18.47 0.50 6.09
CA ASN A 10 19.06 1.44 5.14
C ASN A 10 18.38 2.82 5.18
N ARG A 11 17.45 3.06 6.09
CA ARG A 11 16.67 4.30 6.20
C ARG A 11 16.11 4.79 4.87
N LEU A 12 15.70 3.83 4.00
CA LEU A 12 15.09 4.16 2.72
C LEU A 12 13.75 4.86 2.95
N LYS A 13 13.43 5.81 2.09
CA LYS A 13 12.21 6.61 2.16
C LYS A 13 11.10 5.99 1.32
N PHE A 14 9.90 6.54 1.41
CA PHE A 14 8.81 6.25 0.49
C PHE A 14 8.58 7.42 -0.46
N ALA A 15 8.20 7.14 -1.69
CA ALA A 15 7.73 8.14 -2.64
C ALA A 15 6.29 7.84 -3.08
N HIS A 16 5.41 8.81 -2.94
CA HIS A 16 4.07 8.76 -3.52
C HIS A 16 4.08 9.50 -4.86
N TYR A 17 4.07 8.74 -5.96
CA TYR A 17 3.99 9.30 -7.32
C TYR A 17 2.55 9.60 -7.68
N THR A 18 2.29 10.84 -8.13
CA THR A 18 0.95 11.30 -8.49
C THR A 18 1.01 12.47 -9.48
N SER A 19 -0.13 12.98 -9.93
CA SER A 19 -0.16 14.23 -10.71
C SER A 19 0.15 15.45 -9.84
N ALA A 20 0.68 16.52 -10.45
CA ALA A 20 0.93 17.78 -9.74
C ALA A 20 -0.34 18.34 -9.07
N GLU A 21 -1.49 18.24 -9.74
CA GLU A 21 -2.79 18.63 -9.19
C GLU A 21 -3.13 17.86 -7.91
N ASN A 22 -3.03 16.53 -7.95
CA ASN A 22 -3.27 15.71 -6.78
C ASN A 22 -2.23 15.94 -5.68
N GLY A 23 -0.96 16.15 -6.05
CA GLY A 23 0.09 16.50 -5.09
C GLY A 23 -0.23 17.79 -4.32
N LEU A 24 -0.64 18.84 -5.02
CA LEU A 24 -1.08 20.10 -4.40
C LEU A 24 -2.31 19.89 -3.52
N ARG A 25 -3.27 19.05 -3.97
CA ARG A 25 -4.47 18.72 -3.18
C ARG A 25 -4.11 18.00 -1.88
N ILE A 26 -3.22 17.01 -1.92
CA ILE A 26 -2.73 16.28 -0.73
C ILE A 26 -2.15 17.26 0.29
N LEU A 27 -1.30 18.20 -0.17
CA LEU A 27 -0.63 19.16 0.70
C LEU A 27 -1.60 20.18 1.31
N ARG A 28 -2.56 20.70 0.53
CA ARG A 28 -3.55 21.68 0.97
C ARG A 28 -4.58 21.09 1.91
N GLU A 29 -5.14 19.94 1.53
CA GLU A 29 -6.16 19.25 2.33
C GLU A 29 -5.56 18.47 3.50
N LYS A 30 -4.24 18.28 3.52
CA LYS A 30 -3.51 17.45 4.50
C LYS A 30 -4.12 16.06 4.62
N ARG A 31 -4.34 15.41 3.48
CA ARG A 31 -4.99 14.09 3.37
C ARG A 31 -4.43 13.29 2.22
N VAL A 32 -4.22 12.01 2.43
CA VAL A 32 -3.87 11.05 1.36
C VAL A 32 -5.09 10.20 1.04
N LEU A 33 -5.34 9.95 -0.24
CA LEU A 33 -6.47 9.13 -0.68
C LEU A 33 -6.12 7.65 -0.69
N MET A 34 -7.05 6.84 -0.18
CA MET A 34 -7.12 5.41 -0.49
C MET A 34 -8.20 5.20 -1.54
N ARG A 35 -7.81 4.67 -2.68
CA ARG A 35 -8.69 4.45 -3.83
C ARG A 35 -9.12 2.99 -3.88
N ASN A 36 -10.31 2.77 -4.43
CA ASN A 36 -10.77 1.43 -4.72
C ASN A 36 -9.86 0.75 -5.75
N THR A 37 -9.45 -0.49 -5.50
CA THR A 37 -8.57 -1.26 -6.40
C THR A 37 -9.15 -1.41 -7.80
N VAL A 38 -10.47 -1.49 -7.94
CA VAL A 38 -11.15 -1.59 -9.25
C VAL A 38 -11.00 -0.31 -10.09
N CYS A 39 -10.75 0.84 -9.44
CA CYS A 39 -10.56 2.12 -10.11
C CYS A 39 -9.08 2.49 -10.33
N MET A 40 -8.16 1.55 -10.05
CA MET A 40 -6.72 1.73 -10.31
C MET A 40 -6.41 1.48 -11.80
N ASN A 41 -5.21 1.90 -12.22
CA ASN A 41 -4.78 1.75 -13.62
C ASN A 41 -4.71 0.28 -14.05
N ASP A 42 -4.36 -0.61 -13.13
CA ASP A 42 -4.42 -2.06 -13.34
C ASP A 42 -5.60 -2.64 -12.52
N TYR A 43 -6.78 -2.58 -13.12
CA TYR A 43 -8.03 -3.06 -12.50
C TYR A 43 -8.07 -4.58 -12.24
N ARG A 44 -7.14 -5.34 -12.84
CA ARG A 44 -7.03 -6.79 -12.67
C ARG A 44 -6.05 -7.23 -11.59
N GLU A 45 -5.39 -6.31 -10.90
CA GLU A 45 -4.36 -6.68 -9.92
C GLU A 45 -4.89 -7.59 -8.81
N PHE A 46 -6.05 -7.26 -8.24
CA PHE A 46 -6.64 -8.12 -7.22
C PHE A 46 -7.07 -9.48 -7.79
N GLU A 47 -7.66 -9.51 -9.00
CA GLU A 47 -8.04 -10.75 -9.68
C GLU A 47 -6.83 -11.61 -10.00
N HIS A 48 -5.69 -10.99 -10.31
CA HIS A 48 -4.43 -11.67 -10.54
C HIS A 48 -3.95 -12.41 -9.28
N GLY A 49 -3.87 -11.72 -8.14
CA GLY A 49 -3.51 -12.36 -6.86
C GLY A 49 -4.54 -13.40 -6.42
N LEU A 50 -5.83 -13.15 -6.65
CA LEU A 50 -6.90 -14.10 -6.38
C LEU A 50 -6.76 -15.37 -7.23
N SER A 51 -6.39 -15.26 -8.51
CA SER A 51 -6.18 -16.43 -9.36
C SER A 51 -5.10 -17.36 -8.80
N TYR A 52 -4.05 -16.82 -8.20
CA TYR A 52 -3.01 -17.61 -7.57
C TYR A 52 -3.48 -18.36 -6.32
N ILE A 53 -4.37 -17.74 -5.52
CA ILE A 53 -5.01 -18.41 -4.38
C ILE A 53 -5.90 -19.56 -4.87
N ILE A 54 -6.70 -19.32 -5.91
CA ILE A 54 -7.54 -20.35 -6.51
C ILE A 54 -6.71 -21.52 -7.04
N GLU A 55 -5.61 -21.24 -7.73
CA GLU A 55 -4.69 -22.27 -8.21
C GLU A 55 -4.03 -23.06 -7.06
N PHE A 56 -3.68 -22.40 -5.96
CA PHE A 56 -3.14 -23.06 -4.78
C PHE A 56 -4.13 -24.08 -4.19
N PHE A 57 -5.41 -23.68 -4.06
CA PHE A 57 -6.43 -24.54 -3.46
C PHE A 57 -7.02 -25.58 -4.44
N ARG A 58 -6.78 -25.47 -5.75
CA ARG A 58 -7.08 -26.51 -6.75
C ARG A 58 -6.12 -27.69 -6.70
N ASP A 59 -4.92 -27.49 -6.15
CA ASP A 59 -3.97 -28.54 -5.93
C ASP A 59 -4.32 -29.25 -4.60
N ASP A 60 -4.75 -30.50 -4.68
CA ASP A 60 -5.23 -31.29 -3.54
C ASP A 60 -4.13 -31.48 -2.47
N ALA A 61 -2.87 -31.60 -2.88
CA ALA A 61 -1.76 -31.76 -1.96
C ALA A 61 -1.49 -30.45 -1.18
N LEU A 62 -1.49 -29.32 -1.87
CA LEU A 62 -1.31 -28.00 -1.24
C LEU A 62 -2.48 -27.64 -0.34
N ARG A 63 -3.71 -27.91 -0.78
CA ARG A 63 -4.92 -27.73 0.02
C ARG A 63 -4.89 -28.57 1.28
N SER A 64 -4.56 -29.87 1.16
CA SER A 64 -4.45 -30.78 2.31
C SER A 64 -3.35 -30.33 3.28
N ASN A 65 -2.20 -29.88 2.78
CA ASN A 65 -1.13 -29.32 3.59
C ASN A 65 -1.60 -28.07 4.37
N PHE A 66 -2.32 -27.15 3.72
CA PHE A 66 -2.89 -25.96 4.36
C PHE A 66 -3.84 -26.34 5.49
N VAL A 67 -4.81 -27.20 5.20
CA VAL A 67 -5.80 -27.68 6.18
C VAL A 67 -5.13 -28.37 7.36
N ASN A 68 -4.25 -29.33 7.10
CA ASN A 68 -3.57 -30.09 8.12
C ASN A 68 -2.69 -29.20 9.01
N SER A 69 -1.90 -28.30 8.41
CA SER A 69 -1.01 -27.41 9.16
C SER A 69 -1.77 -26.52 10.14
N LEU A 70 -2.85 -25.88 9.69
CA LEU A 70 -3.65 -24.97 10.52
C LEU A 70 -4.49 -25.72 11.55
N ASN A 71 -5.07 -26.87 11.20
CA ASN A 71 -5.90 -27.65 12.10
C ASN A 71 -5.08 -28.29 13.24
N THR A 72 -3.75 -28.42 13.10
CA THR A 72 -2.89 -28.76 14.22
C THR A 72 -2.81 -27.70 15.31
N CYS A 73 -3.11 -26.42 14.95
CA CYS A 73 -3.16 -25.32 15.90
C CYS A 73 -4.54 -25.22 16.57
N CYS A 74 -5.62 -25.30 15.76
CA CYS A 74 -7.00 -25.29 16.23
C CYS A 74 -7.86 -26.07 15.24
N ALA A 75 -8.51 -27.14 15.67
CA ALA A 75 -9.29 -28.04 14.82
C ALA A 75 -10.40 -27.27 14.06
N GLY A 76 -10.49 -27.45 12.74
CA GLY A 76 -11.49 -26.82 11.86
C GLY A 76 -11.27 -25.33 11.56
N VAL A 77 -10.15 -24.73 11.98
CA VAL A 77 -9.85 -23.31 11.72
C VAL A 77 -9.60 -23.04 10.24
N ALA A 78 -8.99 -23.98 9.54
CA ALA A 78 -8.71 -23.83 8.10
C ALA A 78 -9.99 -23.78 7.28
N GLU A 79 -10.89 -24.72 7.51
CA GLU A 79 -12.18 -24.82 6.80
C GLU A 79 -13.05 -23.61 7.10
N GLU A 80 -13.08 -23.15 8.34
CA GLU A 80 -13.86 -21.97 8.74
C GLU A 80 -13.31 -20.70 8.05
N ALA A 81 -11.98 -20.53 8.00
CA ALA A 81 -11.35 -19.41 7.32
C ALA A 81 -11.56 -19.44 5.79
N MET A 82 -11.48 -20.63 5.18
CA MET A 82 -11.76 -20.82 3.75
C MET A 82 -13.23 -20.50 3.43
N ASN A 83 -14.17 -21.03 4.23
CA ASN A 83 -15.59 -20.72 4.07
C ASN A 83 -15.88 -19.23 4.22
N LEU A 84 -15.23 -18.57 5.20
CA LEU A 84 -15.34 -17.12 5.37
C LEU A 84 -14.82 -16.39 4.12
N PHE A 85 -13.68 -16.84 3.56
CA PHE A 85 -13.08 -16.26 2.36
C PHE A 85 -14.02 -16.42 1.15
N ASP A 86 -14.54 -17.62 0.92
CA ASP A 86 -15.42 -17.92 -0.21
C ASP A 86 -16.75 -17.14 -0.13
N ASN A 87 -17.33 -17.04 1.08
CA ASN A 87 -18.57 -16.30 1.30
C ASN A 87 -18.37 -14.78 1.21
N TRP A 88 -17.22 -14.27 1.66
CA TRP A 88 -16.93 -12.83 1.65
C TRP A 88 -16.60 -12.30 0.25
N LEU A 89 -15.88 -13.10 -0.53
CA LEU A 89 -15.29 -12.69 -1.80
C LEU A 89 -16.31 -12.17 -2.83
N PRO A 90 -17.43 -12.86 -3.14
CA PRO A 90 -18.38 -12.42 -4.15
C PRO A 90 -18.97 -11.04 -3.87
N HIS A 91 -19.15 -10.69 -2.60
CA HIS A 91 -19.84 -9.47 -2.16
C HIS A 91 -18.89 -8.31 -1.88
N ASN A 92 -17.63 -8.60 -1.58
CA ASN A 92 -16.71 -7.61 -1.03
C ASN A 92 -15.39 -7.44 -1.80
N ARG A 93 -15.13 -8.24 -2.84
CA ARG A 93 -13.92 -8.11 -3.68
C ARG A 93 -13.73 -6.69 -4.27
N PHE A 94 -14.83 -5.95 -4.39
CA PHE A 94 -14.83 -4.57 -4.89
C PHE A 94 -14.73 -3.52 -3.77
N ASN A 95 -14.56 -3.94 -2.51
CA ASN A 95 -14.48 -3.05 -1.35
C ASN A 95 -13.08 -3.07 -0.72
N ILE A 96 -12.04 -3.06 -1.54
CA ILE A 96 -10.65 -2.98 -1.13
C ILE A 96 -10.12 -1.62 -1.56
N TYR A 97 -9.57 -0.88 -0.60
CA TYR A 97 -9.05 0.46 -0.82
C TYR A 97 -7.56 0.48 -0.52
N VAL A 98 -6.78 1.09 -1.40
CA VAL A 98 -5.32 1.15 -1.26
C VAL A 98 -4.79 2.56 -1.48
N SER A 99 -3.72 2.86 -0.75
CA SER A 99 -2.78 3.94 -1.07
C SER A 99 -1.43 3.33 -1.35
N CYS A 100 -0.82 3.68 -2.47
CA CYS A 100 0.41 3.07 -2.98
C CYS A 100 1.60 4.01 -2.82
N PHE A 101 2.71 3.44 -2.40
CA PHE A 101 3.98 4.12 -2.23
C PHE A 101 5.08 3.28 -2.90
N SER A 102 6.12 3.92 -3.43
CA SER A 102 7.31 3.24 -3.93
C SER A 102 8.45 3.35 -2.94
N GLU A 103 9.28 2.33 -2.81
CA GLU A 103 10.58 2.50 -2.15
C GLU A 103 11.37 3.57 -2.90
N HIS A 104 11.90 4.54 -2.18
CA HIS A 104 12.70 5.62 -2.73
C HIS A 104 14.14 5.48 -2.25
N LYS A 105 15.05 5.40 -3.21
CA LYS A 105 16.48 5.21 -2.98
C LYS A 105 17.20 6.56 -3.04
N PRO A 106 18.35 6.73 -2.35
CA PRO A 106 19.13 7.95 -2.40
C PRO A 106 19.53 8.39 -3.83
N GLU A 107 19.75 7.44 -4.74
CA GLU A 107 20.08 7.74 -6.12
C GLU A 107 18.94 8.41 -6.88
N GLU A 108 17.71 8.25 -6.40
CA GLU A 108 16.51 8.83 -6.99
C GLU A 108 16.21 10.24 -6.45
N ASP A 109 16.93 10.69 -5.43
CA ASP A 109 16.69 11.99 -4.74
C ASP A 109 16.75 13.19 -5.71
N ARG A 110 17.56 13.10 -6.77
CA ARG A 110 17.75 14.19 -7.73
C ARG A 110 16.71 14.23 -8.86
N PHE A 111 16.24 13.07 -9.31
CA PHE A 111 15.45 13.01 -10.55
C PHE A 111 14.24 12.08 -10.48
N GLY A 112 14.03 11.36 -9.38
CA GLY A 112 12.96 10.37 -9.26
C GLY A 112 13.22 9.12 -10.12
N ARG A 113 12.17 8.33 -10.39
CA ARG A 113 12.25 7.08 -11.15
C ARG A 113 11.59 7.23 -12.51
N LEU A 114 12.35 6.96 -13.58
CA LEU A 114 11.90 7.12 -14.96
C LEU A 114 10.65 6.30 -15.30
N SER A 115 10.58 5.04 -14.86
CA SER A 115 9.40 4.19 -15.08
C SER A 115 8.14 4.79 -14.46
N MET A 116 8.27 5.37 -13.26
CA MET A 116 7.16 6.05 -12.59
C MET A 116 6.74 7.33 -13.32
N TRP A 117 7.68 8.11 -13.82
CA TRP A 117 7.34 9.28 -14.65
C TRP A 117 6.56 8.89 -15.90
N ARG A 118 6.90 7.77 -16.54
CA ARG A 118 6.16 7.25 -17.70
C ARG A 118 4.77 6.75 -17.33
N ALA A 119 4.62 6.08 -16.19
CA ALA A 119 3.34 5.54 -15.75
C ALA A 119 2.33 6.63 -15.33
N TYR A 120 2.81 7.70 -14.70
CA TYR A 120 1.95 8.78 -14.17
C TYR A 120 1.81 10.01 -15.09
N ARG A 121 2.38 9.94 -16.30
CA ARG A 121 2.39 11.04 -17.28
C ARG A 121 1.28 10.96 -18.33
N THR A 122 0.05 10.66 -17.97
CA THR A 122 -0.99 10.47 -19.00
C THR A 122 -1.56 11.76 -19.59
N ARG A 123 -1.64 12.88 -18.85
CA ARG A 123 -2.15 14.19 -19.32
C ARG A 123 -1.59 15.39 -18.55
N THR A 124 -0.90 15.19 -17.45
CA THR A 124 -0.43 16.23 -16.53
C THR A 124 0.98 15.94 -16.06
N VAL A 125 1.67 16.94 -15.51
CA VAL A 125 2.99 16.75 -14.92
C VAL A 125 2.87 15.84 -13.69
N GLY A 126 3.74 14.83 -13.61
CA GLY A 126 3.88 13.99 -12.42
C GLY A 126 4.73 14.65 -11.34
N VAL A 127 4.44 14.31 -10.09
CA VAL A 127 5.28 14.66 -8.94
C VAL A 127 5.50 13.44 -8.07
N ALA A 128 6.63 13.40 -7.36
CA ALA A 128 6.89 12.46 -6.30
C ALA A 128 6.94 13.18 -4.96
N ILE A 129 6.06 12.80 -4.04
CA ILE A 129 6.06 13.25 -2.65
C ILE A 129 6.91 12.25 -1.89
N VAL A 130 8.15 12.63 -1.53
CA VAL A 130 9.08 11.79 -0.80
C VAL A 130 8.84 11.94 0.68
N LEU A 131 8.63 10.85 1.37
CA LEU A 131 8.18 10.77 2.75
C LEU A 131 9.19 10.00 3.61
N HIS A 132 9.35 10.43 4.85
CA HIS A 132 10.03 9.64 5.88
C HIS A 132 9.28 8.33 6.13
N ASN A 133 10.00 7.25 6.42
CA ASN A 133 9.40 5.91 6.51
C ASN A 133 8.99 5.53 7.94
N GLU A 134 9.47 6.23 8.97
CA GLU A 134 9.26 5.89 10.38
C GLU A 134 7.76 5.75 10.74
N PRO A 135 6.85 6.64 10.28
CA PRO A 135 5.43 6.52 10.60
C PRO A 135 4.78 5.23 10.08
N PHE A 136 5.32 4.65 8.99
CA PHE A 136 4.77 3.42 8.40
C PHE A 136 5.08 2.15 9.21
N TRP A 137 5.96 2.24 10.22
CA TRP A 137 6.36 1.10 11.07
C TRP A 137 5.74 1.13 12.46
N GLN A 138 4.95 2.14 12.77
CA GLN A 138 4.28 2.27 14.05
C GLN A 138 3.25 1.15 14.26
N ARG A 139 3.05 0.79 15.52
CA ARG A 139 2.11 -0.29 15.89
C ARG A 139 0.66 0.19 16.03
N SER A 140 0.35 1.41 15.59
CA SER A 140 -1.01 1.92 15.64
C SER A 140 -1.94 1.07 14.78
N THR A 141 -3.09 0.71 15.35
CA THR A 141 -4.16 -0.03 14.65
C THR A 141 -5.35 0.86 14.31
N VAL A 142 -5.26 2.16 14.60
CA VAL A 142 -6.39 3.10 14.49
C VAL A 142 -6.89 3.25 13.04
N LEU A 143 -6.00 3.14 12.06
CA LEU A 143 -6.36 3.18 10.65
C LEU A 143 -7.07 1.90 10.17
N LYS A 144 -6.99 0.79 10.93
CA LYS A 144 -7.49 -0.53 10.49
C LYS A 144 -6.98 -0.95 9.10
N ALA A 145 -5.82 -0.40 8.71
CA ALA A 145 -5.17 -0.64 7.42
C ALA A 145 -3.85 -1.39 7.63
N VAL A 146 -3.48 -2.21 6.66
CA VAL A 146 -2.24 -3.00 6.70
C VAL A 146 -1.26 -2.45 5.68
N ASN A 147 -0.04 -2.14 6.14
CA ASN A 147 1.06 -1.75 5.29
C ASN A 147 1.87 -2.99 4.88
N SER A 148 1.91 -3.29 3.59
CA SER A 148 2.57 -4.48 3.04
C SER A 148 3.34 -4.16 1.76
N PRO A 149 4.54 -4.74 1.57
CA PRO A 149 5.19 -4.71 0.27
C PRO A 149 4.41 -5.55 -0.75
N VAL A 150 4.38 -5.10 -1.99
CA VAL A 150 3.85 -5.90 -3.10
C VAL A 150 4.84 -7.00 -3.46
N ALA A 151 4.34 -8.22 -3.58
CA ALA A 151 5.10 -9.39 -4.03
C ALA A 151 4.98 -9.51 -5.56
N TYR A 152 6.09 -9.34 -6.24
CA TYR A 152 6.18 -9.50 -7.69
C TYR A 152 6.57 -10.95 -8.01
N VAL A 153 5.57 -11.78 -8.26
CA VAL A 153 5.75 -13.25 -8.34
C VAL A 153 4.92 -13.85 -9.47
N HIS A 154 5.38 -14.98 -9.99
CA HIS A 154 4.57 -15.90 -10.78
C HIS A 154 3.82 -16.89 -9.87
N ALA A 155 2.87 -17.64 -10.42
CA ALA A 155 2.03 -18.58 -9.67
C ALA A 155 2.83 -19.56 -8.82
N ASP A 156 3.89 -20.16 -9.37
CA ASP A 156 4.71 -21.15 -8.65
C ASP A 156 5.46 -20.53 -7.46
N GLN A 157 5.97 -19.30 -7.63
CA GLN A 157 6.62 -18.56 -6.55
C GLN A 157 5.62 -18.17 -5.47
N PHE A 158 4.39 -17.82 -5.84
CA PHE A 158 3.31 -17.53 -4.90
C PHE A 158 2.93 -18.78 -4.10
N LYS A 159 2.77 -19.94 -4.75
CA LYS A 159 2.51 -21.23 -4.10
C LYS A 159 3.63 -21.57 -3.11
N ALA A 160 4.89 -21.43 -3.52
CA ALA A 160 6.04 -21.67 -2.65
C ALA A 160 6.05 -20.72 -1.44
N ALA A 161 5.69 -19.45 -1.62
CA ALA A 161 5.60 -18.49 -0.52
C ALA A 161 4.51 -18.88 0.50
N LEU A 162 3.35 -19.34 0.05
CA LEU A 162 2.30 -19.84 0.95
C LEU A 162 2.75 -21.10 1.71
N VAL A 163 3.44 -22.03 1.05
CA VAL A 163 4.04 -23.21 1.72
C VAL A 163 5.03 -22.76 2.80
N ASN A 164 5.86 -21.76 2.55
CA ASN A 164 6.76 -21.22 3.57
C ASN A 164 6.00 -20.59 4.75
N VAL A 165 4.85 -19.96 4.51
CA VAL A 165 3.97 -19.51 5.62
C VAL A 165 3.48 -20.70 6.45
N LEU A 166 3.10 -21.81 5.82
CA LEU A 166 2.68 -23.03 6.54
C LEU A 166 3.83 -23.65 7.38
N HIS A 167 5.06 -23.59 6.88
CA HIS A 167 6.23 -23.98 7.67
C HIS A 167 6.39 -23.08 8.91
N SER A 168 6.18 -21.77 8.78
CA SER A 168 6.20 -20.85 9.93
C SER A 168 5.06 -21.13 10.91
N VAL A 169 3.87 -21.49 10.42
CA VAL A 169 2.74 -21.95 11.26
C VAL A 169 3.14 -23.15 12.10
N ALA A 170 3.84 -24.12 11.50
CA ALA A 170 4.32 -25.30 12.22
C ALA A 170 5.35 -24.96 13.32
N GLN A 171 6.25 -24.01 13.04
CA GLN A 171 7.25 -23.53 14.01
C GLN A 171 6.61 -22.77 15.18
N GLU A 172 5.62 -21.91 14.89
CA GLU A 172 4.93 -21.08 15.88
C GLU A 172 3.68 -21.73 16.49
N ARG A 173 3.53 -23.04 16.32
CA ARG A 173 2.32 -23.80 16.71
C ARG A 173 1.90 -23.57 18.16
N THR A 174 2.86 -23.52 19.09
CA THR A 174 2.57 -23.33 20.51
C THR A 174 1.92 -21.99 20.78
N PHE A 175 2.44 -20.93 20.16
CA PHE A 175 1.88 -19.59 20.23
C PHE A 175 0.49 -19.54 19.58
N LEU A 176 0.35 -20.10 18.38
CA LEU A 176 -0.92 -20.07 17.64
C LEU A 176 -2.04 -20.80 18.36
N LYS A 177 -1.74 -21.85 19.14
CA LYS A 177 -2.71 -22.53 20.01
C LYS A 177 -3.23 -21.68 21.16
N SER A 178 -2.49 -20.64 21.58
CA SER A 178 -2.92 -19.72 22.62
C SER A 178 -3.88 -18.63 22.12
N ILE A 179 -4.01 -18.48 20.79
CA ILE A 179 -4.90 -17.49 20.17
C ILE A 179 -6.35 -18.00 20.20
N PRO A 180 -7.32 -17.18 20.62
CA PRO A 180 -8.74 -17.55 20.54
C PRO A 180 -9.15 -17.91 19.10
N ARG A 181 -9.97 -18.97 18.94
CA ARG A 181 -10.39 -19.53 17.65
C ARG A 181 -10.86 -18.45 16.66
N ALA A 182 -11.81 -17.60 17.06
CA ALA A 182 -12.35 -16.57 16.18
C ALA A 182 -11.27 -15.59 15.69
N GLN A 183 -10.30 -15.27 16.54
CA GLN A 183 -9.17 -14.41 16.18
C GLN A 183 -8.23 -15.12 15.20
N LEU A 184 -7.95 -16.42 15.40
CA LEU A 184 -7.12 -17.20 14.51
C LEU A 184 -7.77 -17.36 13.12
N VAL A 185 -9.08 -17.61 13.05
CA VAL A 185 -9.86 -17.62 11.81
C VAL A 185 -9.70 -16.28 11.07
N GLY A 186 -9.87 -15.16 11.79
CA GLY A 186 -9.68 -13.81 11.22
C GLY A 186 -8.26 -13.57 10.70
N ILE A 187 -7.22 -14.04 11.41
CA ILE A 187 -5.82 -13.93 10.96
C ILE A 187 -5.60 -14.70 9.66
N VAL A 188 -6.08 -15.96 9.58
CA VAL A 188 -5.95 -16.78 8.37
C VAL A 188 -6.69 -16.13 7.19
N PHE A 189 -7.94 -15.73 7.39
CA PHE A 189 -8.74 -15.02 6.39
C PHE A 189 -8.02 -13.75 5.89
N ASN A 190 -7.55 -12.90 6.80
CA ASN A 190 -6.82 -11.68 6.46
C ASN A 190 -5.53 -11.98 5.66
N THR A 191 -4.82 -13.05 6.03
CA THR A 191 -3.61 -13.47 5.32
C THR A 191 -3.94 -13.78 3.85
N LEU A 192 -5.01 -14.52 3.57
CA LEU A 192 -5.44 -14.81 2.20
C LEU A 192 -5.85 -13.53 1.45
N MET A 193 -6.62 -12.64 2.08
CA MET A 193 -7.05 -11.39 1.47
C MET A 193 -5.88 -10.48 1.12
N TYR A 194 -4.93 -10.29 2.05
CA TYR A 194 -3.75 -9.46 1.79
C TYR A 194 -2.77 -10.12 0.82
N ALA A 195 -2.67 -11.45 0.81
CA ALA A 195 -1.89 -12.17 -0.20
C ALA A 195 -2.44 -11.89 -1.61
N ALA A 196 -3.77 -11.91 -1.79
CA ALA A 196 -4.39 -11.51 -3.05
C ALA A 196 -4.16 -10.04 -3.39
N ALA A 197 -4.38 -9.14 -2.42
CA ALA A 197 -4.29 -7.69 -2.63
C ALA A 197 -2.86 -7.18 -2.85
N CYS A 198 -1.83 -7.93 -2.45
CA CYS A 198 -0.43 -7.53 -2.53
C CYS A 198 0.40 -8.42 -3.48
N ALA A 199 -0.20 -9.23 -4.33
CA ALA A 199 0.48 -9.95 -5.40
C ALA A 199 0.34 -9.20 -6.73
N LYS A 200 1.43 -9.08 -7.48
CA LYS A 200 1.48 -8.39 -8.77
C LYS A 200 2.38 -9.12 -9.74
N HIS A 201 2.11 -8.98 -11.05
CA HIS A 201 2.92 -9.58 -12.08
C HIS A 201 4.37 -9.06 -12.03
N PRO A 202 5.41 -9.90 -12.18
CA PRO A 202 6.82 -9.49 -12.09
C PRO A 202 7.25 -8.37 -13.04
N GLY A 203 6.55 -8.18 -14.16
CA GLY A 203 6.79 -7.08 -15.10
C GLY A 203 6.65 -5.68 -14.47
N PHE A 204 6.00 -5.56 -13.30
CA PHE A 204 5.85 -4.30 -12.56
C PHE A 204 6.89 -4.14 -11.43
N ALA A 205 7.90 -5.02 -11.33
CA ALA A 205 8.84 -5.03 -10.21
C ALA A 205 9.62 -3.71 -10.02
N GLU A 206 9.79 -2.92 -11.10
CA GLU A 206 10.43 -1.60 -11.04
C GLU A 206 9.67 -0.59 -10.17
N GLU A 207 8.35 -0.79 -9.96
CA GLU A 207 7.57 0.10 -9.11
C GLU A 207 8.00 0.05 -7.64
N LEU A 208 8.58 -1.06 -7.18
CA LEU A 208 8.99 -1.31 -5.79
C LEU A 208 7.88 -0.92 -4.80
N GLU A 209 6.66 -1.28 -5.14
CA GLU A 209 5.43 -0.79 -4.49
C GLU A 209 5.26 -1.35 -3.07
N TRP A 210 4.69 -0.51 -2.22
CA TRP A 210 4.10 -0.82 -0.92
C TRP A 210 2.66 -0.34 -0.93
N ARG A 211 1.79 -1.11 -0.32
CA ARG A 211 0.36 -0.81 -0.20
C ARG A 211 -0.04 -0.64 1.25
N LEU A 212 -0.66 0.50 1.53
CA LEU A 212 -1.50 0.63 2.70
C LEU A 212 -2.90 0.21 2.26
N ALA A 213 -3.33 -0.99 2.67
CA ALA A 213 -4.60 -1.60 2.24
C ALA A 213 -5.64 -1.55 3.37
N TYR A 214 -6.83 -1.12 3.05
CA TYR A 214 -7.98 -1.00 3.95
C TYR A 214 -9.18 -1.78 3.41
N LEU A 215 -9.77 -2.59 4.28
CA LEU A 215 -10.95 -3.40 4.02
C LEU A 215 -12.06 -2.98 4.99
N PRO A 216 -12.93 -2.01 4.66
CA PRO A 216 -13.91 -1.44 5.58
C PRO A 216 -14.89 -2.46 6.18
N LYS A 217 -15.17 -3.54 5.45
CA LYS A 217 -16.03 -4.63 5.92
C LYS A 217 -15.37 -5.53 6.98
N MET A 218 -14.06 -5.43 7.16
CA MET A 218 -13.30 -6.17 8.17
C MET A 218 -13.19 -5.42 9.50
N GLY A 219 -13.45 -4.13 9.49
CA GLY A 219 -13.42 -3.26 10.65
C GLY A 219 -13.39 -1.81 10.21
N GLU A 220 -14.35 -1.04 10.67
CA GLU A 220 -14.40 0.38 10.38
C GLU A 220 -13.32 1.13 11.17
N SER A 221 -12.64 2.05 10.49
CA SER A 221 -11.72 2.98 11.11
C SER A 221 -12.46 4.25 11.49
N GLU A 222 -12.30 4.70 12.72
CA GLU A 222 -12.84 5.98 13.21
C GLU A 222 -12.06 7.20 12.69
N VAL A 223 -10.91 6.96 12.06
CA VAL A 223 -9.99 8.00 11.58
C VAL A 223 -10.11 8.21 10.07
N LEU A 224 -10.37 7.14 9.32
CA LEU A 224 -10.49 7.24 7.87
C LEU A 224 -11.82 7.89 7.48
N GLU A 225 -11.74 8.98 6.74
CA GLU A 225 -12.92 9.72 6.30
C GLU A 225 -13.42 9.18 4.96
N LYS A 226 -14.62 8.59 4.94
CA LYS A 226 -15.27 8.14 3.71
C LYS A 226 -15.86 9.33 2.96
N SER A 227 -15.61 9.42 1.66
CA SER A 227 -16.16 10.46 0.77
C SER A 227 -16.35 9.94 -0.65
N VAL A 228 -16.96 10.77 -1.50
CA VAL A 228 -17.03 10.54 -2.95
C VAL A 228 -16.19 11.60 -3.65
N ASP A 229 -15.26 11.16 -4.48
CA ASP A 229 -14.42 12.02 -5.30
C ASP A 229 -14.54 11.65 -6.77
N THR A 230 -14.40 12.65 -7.66
CA THR A 230 -14.29 12.39 -9.09
C THR A 230 -12.82 12.38 -9.48
N ILE A 231 -12.30 11.21 -9.86
CA ILE A 231 -10.90 11.03 -10.25
C ILE A 231 -10.86 10.53 -11.69
N ASN A 232 -10.16 11.27 -12.56
CA ASN A 232 -10.10 11.01 -14.01
C ASN A 232 -11.49 10.91 -14.66
N GLY A 233 -12.45 11.74 -14.19
CA GLY A 233 -13.83 11.78 -14.70
C GLY A 233 -14.74 10.66 -14.14
N ILE A 234 -14.26 9.81 -13.25
CA ILE A 234 -15.04 8.69 -12.65
C ILE A 234 -15.37 9.04 -11.20
N PRO A 235 -16.66 9.27 -10.84
CA PRO A 235 -17.09 9.37 -9.46
C PRO A 235 -16.88 8.03 -8.74
N GLN A 236 -16.20 8.07 -7.61
CA GLN A 236 -15.88 6.86 -6.85
C GLN A 236 -15.82 7.14 -5.36
N THR A 237 -16.19 6.14 -4.55
CA THR A 237 -15.93 6.18 -3.12
C THR A 237 -14.43 6.10 -2.87
N VAL A 238 -13.95 6.95 -1.98
CA VAL A 238 -12.57 6.96 -1.49
C VAL A 238 -12.55 7.05 0.03
N TYR A 239 -11.44 6.64 0.63
CA TYR A 239 -11.16 6.92 2.04
C TYR A 239 -9.98 7.88 2.10
N ARG A 240 -10.07 8.86 3.01
CA ARG A 240 -9.03 9.87 3.22
C ARG A 240 -8.31 9.61 4.52
N ILE A 241 -6.99 9.51 4.45
CA ILE A 241 -6.12 9.41 5.61
C ILE A 241 -5.76 10.84 6.03
N PRO A 242 -6.25 11.35 7.17
CA PRO A 242 -5.84 12.67 7.65
C PRO A 242 -4.35 12.64 8.03
N LEU A 243 -3.58 13.59 7.53
CA LEU A 243 -2.18 13.80 7.90
C LEU A 243 -2.11 14.66 9.18
N LYS A 244 -2.60 14.10 10.28
CA LYS A 244 -2.66 14.71 11.60
C LYS A 244 -2.24 13.70 12.67
N ASP A 245 -1.28 14.11 13.48
CA ASP A 245 -0.79 13.28 14.58
C ASP A 245 -1.88 12.95 15.60
N ARG A 246 -1.84 11.72 16.08
CA ARG A 246 -2.74 11.15 17.09
C ARG A 246 -1.91 10.38 18.12
N PRO A 247 -1.22 11.09 19.03
CA PRO A 247 -0.30 10.45 19.98
C PRO A 247 -0.98 9.42 20.88
N ASP A 248 -2.23 9.67 21.27
CA ASP A 248 -3.03 8.76 22.11
C ASP A 248 -3.31 7.42 21.42
N ASP A 249 -3.35 7.41 20.07
CA ASP A 249 -3.54 6.23 19.25
C ASP A 249 -2.20 5.63 18.76
N GLY A 250 -1.07 6.17 19.19
CA GLY A 250 0.27 5.76 18.79
C GLY A 250 0.58 6.05 17.30
N LEU A 251 -0.05 7.08 16.71
CA LEU A 251 0.17 7.52 15.34
C LEU A 251 0.77 8.93 15.37
N VAL A 252 2.08 9.03 15.13
CA VAL A 252 2.84 10.30 15.22
C VAL A 252 3.78 10.48 14.04
N GLY A 253 4.16 11.73 13.75
CA GLY A 253 5.07 12.08 12.65
C GLY A 253 4.41 11.99 11.29
N ILE A 254 3.07 11.98 11.20
CA ILE A 254 2.33 11.96 9.94
C ILE A 254 1.91 13.35 9.46
N GLU A 255 2.11 14.40 10.24
CA GLU A 255 1.89 15.77 9.79
C GLU A 255 2.89 16.17 8.71
N ILE A 256 2.47 16.97 7.71
CA ILE A 256 3.29 17.30 6.56
C ILE A 256 4.69 17.82 6.94
N PRO A 257 4.87 18.74 7.90
CA PRO A 257 6.20 19.23 8.27
C PRO A 257 7.16 18.15 8.77
N SER A 258 6.63 17.11 9.41
CA SER A 258 7.41 15.99 9.96
C SER A 258 7.54 14.82 8.97
N LEU A 259 6.50 14.59 8.19
CA LEU A 259 6.43 13.47 7.27
C LEU A 259 7.20 13.71 5.96
N LEU A 260 7.19 14.98 5.47
CA LEU A 260 7.73 15.31 4.16
C LEU A 260 9.25 15.43 4.19
N GLU A 261 9.91 14.65 3.35
CA GLU A 261 11.34 14.85 3.04
C GLU A 261 11.52 15.87 1.93
N ARG A 262 10.87 15.66 0.77
CA ARG A 262 10.93 16.56 -0.41
C ARG A 262 9.82 16.32 -1.41
N ILE A 263 9.68 17.23 -2.35
CA ILE A 263 8.89 17.10 -3.58
C ILE A 263 9.84 17.04 -4.76
N ILE A 264 9.67 16.03 -5.63
CA ILE A 264 10.37 15.99 -6.92
C ILE A 264 9.33 16.24 -8.01
N ILE A 265 9.48 17.34 -8.72
CA ILE A 265 8.67 17.66 -9.89
C ILE A 265 9.22 16.88 -11.08
N GLY A 266 8.39 16.05 -11.71
CA GLY A 266 8.79 15.28 -12.88
C GLY A 266 9.10 16.15 -14.10
N PRO A 267 9.61 15.55 -15.17
CA PRO A 267 9.96 16.26 -16.41
C PRO A 267 8.78 17.08 -16.92
N SER A 268 8.98 18.38 -17.15
CA SER A 268 7.94 19.34 -17.51
C SER A 268 8.50 20.48 -18.35
N ASN A 269 7.65 21.05 -19.22
CA ASN A 269 7.94 22.29 -19.94
C ASN A 269 7.74 23.56 -19.07
N PHE A 270 7.14 23.40 -17.88
CA PHE A 270 6.80 24.50 -16.97
C PHE A 270 7.39 24.28 -15.55
N PRO A 271 8.71 24.03 -15.41
CA PRO A 271 9.29 23.66 -14.13
C PRO A 271 9.16 24.79 -13.10
N TRP A 272 9.35 26.04 -13.52
CA TRP A 272 9.33 27.19 -12.61
C TRP A 272 7.95 27.47 -11.99
N PRO A 273 6.86 27.60 -12.75
CA PRO A 273 5.53 27.80 -12.17
C PRO A 273 5.13 26.66 -11.20
N LEU A 274 5.51 25.41 -11.50
CA LEU A 274 5.26 24.29 -10.62
C LEU A 274 6.08 24.39 -9.32
N TYR A 275 7.37 24.73 -9.44
CA TYR A 275 8.23 24.96 -8.28
C TYR A 275 7.63 26.02 -7.35
N GLU A 276 7.28 27.20 -7.87
CA GLU A 276 6.67 28.28 -7.07
C GLU A 276 5.37 27.83 -6.39
N ALA A 277 4.50 27.11 -7.12
CA ALA A 277 3.25 26.61 -6.56
C ALA A 277 3.48 25.63 -5.39
N PHE A 278 4.41 24.67 -5.54
CA PHE A 278 4.72 23.73 -4.46
C PHE A 278 5.40 24.39 -3.27
N VAL A 279 6.35 25.31 -3.50
CA VAL A 279 6.99 26.09 -2.42
C VAL A 279 5.95 26.86 -1.64
N THR A 280 5.02 27.55 -2.33
CA THR A 280 3.93 28.31 -1.69
C THR A 280 3.10 27.40 -0.77
N VAL A 281 2.62 26.29 -1.31
CA VAL A 281 1.76 25.36 -0.54
C VAL A 281 2.51 24.70 0.62
N LEU A 282 3.79 24.39 0.47
CA LEU A 282 4.62 23.88 1.58
C LEU A 282 4.78 24.91 2.70
N LYS A 283 4.97 26.19 2.38
CA LYS A 283 5.00 27.27 3.37
C LYS A 283 3.66 27.40 4.12
N GLU A 284 2.55 27.34 3.38
CA GLU A 284 1.19 27.35 3.95
C GLU A 284 0.96 26.11 4.86
N ALA A 285 1.57 24.97 4.52
CA ALA A 285 1.51 23.77 5.34
C ALA A 285 2.43 23.80 6.57
N GLY A 286 3.27 24.82 6.74
CA GLY A 286 4.19 24.99 7.87
C GLY A 286 5.55 24.31 7.71
N VAL A 287 5.92 23.92 6.48
CA VAL A 287 7.21 23.31 6.19
C VAL A 287 8.32 24.35 6.21
N GLN A 288 9.35 24.13 7.04
CA GLN A 288 10.54 24.98 7.10
C GLN A 288 11.41 24.74 5.86
N ASN A 289 12.10 25.79 5.39
CA ASN A 289 12.99 25.73 4.22
C ASN A 289 12.32 25.10 3.00
N ALA A 290 11.06 25.49 2.71
CA ALA A 290 10.24 24.92 1.65
C ALA A 290 10.93 24.98 0.27
N GLU A 291 11.76 26.01 0.03
CA GLU A 291 12.53 26.19 -1.21
C GLU A 291 13.54 25.06 -1.44
N GLU A 292 14.16 24.56 -0.38
CA GLU A 292 15.13 23.45 -0.42
C GLU A 292 14.46 22.08 -0.55
N LYS A 293 13.16 22.02 -0.21
CA LYS A 293 12.37 20.80 -0.24
C LYS A 293 11.74 20.51 -1.61
N VAL A 294 11.75 21.45 -2.56
CA VAL A 294 11.20 21.29 -3.89
C VAL A 294 12.32 21.25 -4.92
N ILE A 295 12.40 20.19 -5.70
CA ILE A 295 13.37 20.04 -6.78
C ILE A 295 12.67 19.67 -8.09
N THR A 296 13.31 19.94 -9.22
CA THR A 296 12.84 19.58 -10.55
C THR A 296 13.71 18.47 -11.13
N SER A 297 13.08 17.44 -11.67
CA SER A 297 13.77 16.38 -12.39
C SER A 297 14.41 16.91 -13.67
N ASP A 298 15.67 16.57 -13.89
CA ASP A 298 16.43 16.94 -15.12
C ASP A 298 16.43 15.81 -16.17
N ILE A 299 15.57 14.79 -16.00
CA ILE A 299 15.41 13.73 -16.99
C ILE A 299 14.86 14.32 -18.29
N PRO A 300 15.54 14.18 -19.44
CA PRO A 300 15.14 14.75 -20.72
C PRO A 300 14.00 13.96 -21.36
N LEU A 301 12.84 13.95 -20.76
CA LEU A 301 11.61 13.38 -21.31
C LEU A 301 10.86 14.46 -22.08
N ARG A 302 10.62 14.24 -23.38
CA ARG A 302 9.72 15.13 -24.16
C ARG A 302 8.28 15.01 -23.66
N SER A 303 7.64 16.13 -23.45
CA SER A 303 6.21 16.28 -23.11
C SER A 303 5.32 15.91 -24.29
#